data_108b4faacdcddc1ee97267bd37b68e3c
#
_entry.id   108b4faacdcddc1ee97267bd37b68e3c
#
_cell.length_a   1.000
_cell.length_b   1.000
_cell.length_c   1.000
_cell.angle_alpha   90.00
_cell.angle_beta   90.00
_cell.angle_gamma   90.00
#
_symmetry.space_group_name_H-M   'P 1'
#
loop_
_entity.id
_entity.type
_entity.pdbx_description
1 polymer ?
#
loop_
_entity_poly.entity_id
_entity_poly.type
_entity_poly.pdbx_seq_one_letter_code
_entity_poly.pdbx_strand_id
1 'polypeptide(L)'
;MSKTLRLIYPQWQGGCNPLYAQGAAIMAAIAPKSSIAETIEVPVADNYDAELTVSNGVHEEEAILQQTKAAARILEDRQPDKVLVFGGDCSVSQAPFDYLHGKYPENTGIIWLDAHVDISKPTNRYKNDHAMVLANLMGGGAPTVSALVQHPFTPGQVLYAGVIADKMNPLEQEQYKMYRIPIVSPEALMESSSPVLEWIRENNIKNVMIHFDLDVLDAADFRSVFYNQPHLGPVSYATGKLTLAQTVRMITDIEKEANLVGLSIAEYAPWDIFNIREQFAKIDLFK
;
A
#
# COMPACT_ATOMS: atom_id res chain seq x y z
N MET A 1 4.88 -6.00 -26.90
CA MET A 1 5.54 -5.83 -25.60
C MET A 1 4.47 -5.43 -24.61
N SER A 2 4.49 -5.95 -23.40
CA SER A 2 3.59 -5.56 -22.33
C SER A 2 3.79 -4.07 -21.99
N LYS A 3 2.70 -3.31 -21.88
CA LYS A 3 2.72 -1.87 -21.56
C LYS A 3 2.74 -1.70 -20.05
N THR A 4 3.84 -1.18 -19.53
CA THR A 4 3.96 -0.86 -18.10
C THR A 4 3.73 0.62 -17.87
N LEU A 5 2.88 0.96 -16.90
CA LEU A 5 2.68 2.31 -16.39
C LEU A 5 3.31 2.43 -15.00
N ARG A 6 4.01 3.53 -14.77
CA ARG A 6 4.49 3.93 -13.44
C ARG A 6 3.63 5.09 -12.96
N LEU A 7 3.04 4.93 -11.79
CA LEU A 7 2.30 6.01 -11.12
C LEU A 7 3.15 6.57 -9.98
N ILE A 8 3.33 7.87 -9.94
CA ILE A 8 3.71 8.58 -8.72
C ILE A 8 2.40 8.99 -8.08
N TYR A 9 2.05 8.37 -6.96
CA TYR A 9 0.76 8.60 -6.32
C TYR A 9 0.97 9.08 -4.88
N PRO A 10 1.26 10.40 -4.71
CA PRO A 10 1.70 10.96 -3.43
C PRO A 10 0.53 11.21 -2.46
N GLN A 11 -0.47 10.33 -2.43
CA GLN A 11 -1.58 10.40 -1.50
C GLN A 11 -1.10 10.21 -0.07
N TRP A 12 -1.53 11.10 0.80
CA TRP A 12 -1.15 11.14 2.20
C TRP A 12 -2.38 11.18 3.13
N GLN A 13 -3.54 11.48 2.57
CA GLN A 13 -4.78 11.71 3.29
C GLN A 13 -5.31 10.44 3.93
N GLY A 14 -5.11 9.29 3.30
CA GLY A 14 -5.51 7.99 3.85
C GLY A 14 -4.80 7.65 5.16
N GLY A 15 -3.52 8.03 5.28
CA GLY A 15 -2.73 7.89 6.51
C GLY A 15 -2.70 9.15 7.39
N CYS A 16 -3.29 10.27 6.92
CA CYS A 16 -3.24 11.58 7.57
C CYS A 16 -1.82 12.06 7.88
N ASN A 17 -0.86 11.71 7.04
CA ASN A 17 0.55 12.03 7.24
C ASN A 17 1.19 12.60 5.96
N PRO A 18 1.40 13.94 5.88
CA PRO A 18 2.01 14.58 4.70
C PRO A 18 3.40 14.05 4.31
N LEU A 19 4.10 13.37 5.22
CA LEU A 19 5.41 12.77 4.94
C LEU A 19 5.33 11.70 3.85
N TYR A 20 4.22 11.00 3.74
CA TYR A 20 4.00 9.97 2.71
C TYR A 20 4.03 10.54 1.29
N ALA A 21 3.53 11.76 1.11
CA ALA A 21 3.64 12.44 -0.20
C ALA A 21 5.10 12.70 -0.60
N GLN A 22 5.93 13.11 0.37
CA GLN A 22 7.38 13.28 0.15
C GLN A 22 8.06 11.93 -0.15
N GLY A 23 7.66 10.88 0.60
CA GLY A 23 8.14 9.52 0.41
C GLY A 23 7.91 9.01 -1.01
N ALA A 24 6.71 9.18 -1.55
CA ALA A 24 6.36 8.80 -2.92
C ALA A 24 7.26 9.48 -3.96
N ALA A 25 7.45 10.79 -3.84
CA ALA A 25 8.27 11.58 -4.76
C ALA A 25 9.75 11.15 -4.72
N ILE A 26 10.30 10.91 -3.52
CA ILE A 26 11.69 10.47 -3.35
C ILE A 26 11.86 9.06 -3.92
N MET A 27 10.95 8.14 -3.61
CA MET A 27 10.99 6.77 -4.11
C MET A 27 10.99 6.74 -5.64
N ALA A 28 10.15 7.55 -6.28
CA ALA A 28 10.12 7.69 -7.74
C ALA A 28 11.45 8.26 -8.30
N ALA A 29 12.08 9.21 -7.58
CA ALA A 29 13.32 9.84 -7.99
C ALA A 29 14.53 8.89 -7.92
N ILE A 30 14.58 8.02 -6.90
CA ILE A 30 15.69 7.06 -6.70
C ILE A 30 15.50 5.73 -7.42
N ALA A 31 14.26 5.40 -7.81
CA ALA A 31 13.98 4.15 -8.50
C ALA A 31 14.74 4.03 -9.83
N PRO A 32 15.11 2.81 -10.25
CA PRO A 32 15.74 2.59 -11.55
C PRO A 32 14.92 3.20 -12.68
N LYS A 33 15.59 3.96 -13.55
CA LYS A 33 14.93 4.56 -14.72
C LYS A 33 14.48 3.49 -15.69
N SER A 34 13.34 3.71 -16.33
CA SER A 34 12.85 2.88 -17.43
C SER A 34 12.84 3.69 -18.72
N SER A 35 13.31 3.08 -19.81
CA SER A 35 13.23 3.68 -21.15
C SER A 35 11.93 3.33 -21.89
N ILE A 36 11.13 2.40 -21.34
CA ILE A 36 9.92 1.85 -21.98
C ILE A 36 8.62 2.08 -21.20
N ALA A 37 8.71 2.35 -19.89
CA ALA A 37 7.54 2.60 -19.07
C ALA A 37 7.26 4.11 -18.99
N GLU A 38 6.01 4.49 -19.30
CA GLU A 38 5.51 5.84 -19.05
C GLU A 38 5.41 6.08 -17.54
N THR A 39 5.72 7.28 -17.08
CA THR A 39 5.55 7.68 -15.68
C THR A 39 4.56 8.85 -15.63
N ILE A 40 3.50 8.72 -14.83
CA ILE A 40 2.46 9.74 -14.65
C ILE A 40 2.29 9.99 -13.15
N GLU A 41 2.16 11.24 -12.77
CA GLU A 41 1.82 11.64 -11.41
C GLU A 41 0.30 11.78 -11.28
N VAL A 42 -0.27 11.14 -10.25
CA VAL A 42 -1.68 11.27 -9.89
C VAL A 42 -1.86 12.61 -9.17
N PRO A 43 -2.81 13.46 -9.60
CA PRO A 43 -3.11 14.71 -8.90
C PRO A 43 -3.57 14.45 -7.46
N VAL A 44 -2.84 15.00 -6.51
CA VAL A 44 -3.12 14.89 -5.07
C VAL A 44 -3.13 16.29 -4.47
N ALA A 45 -4.07 16.54 -3.53
CA ALA A 45 -4.15 17.80 -2.83
C ALA A 45 -2.93 17.98 -1.90
N ASP A 46 -2.32 19.15 -1.95
CA ASP A 46 -1.09 19.53 -1.23
C ASP A 46 -1.35 20.46 -0.03
N ASN A 47 -2.58 20.46 0.47
CA ASN A 47 -3.03 21.25 1.60
C ASN A 47 -2.55 20.71 2.96
N TYR A 48 -1.26 20.44 3.10
CA TYR A 48 -0.64 19.75 4.24
C TYR A 48 -0.89 20.38 5.61
N ASP A 49 -1.14 21.68 5.66
CA ASP A 49 -1.38 22.45 6.90
C ASP A 49 -2.89 22.62 7.19
N ALA A 50 -3.79 22.06 6.38
CA ALA A 50 -5.22 22.17 6.61
C ALA A 50 -5.67 21.32 7.79
N GLU A 51 -6.72 21.77 8.48
CA GLU A 51 -7.38 20.96 9.50
C GLU A 51 -8.04 19.74 8.82
N LEU A 52 -7.74 18.53 9.32
CA LEU A 52 -8.27 17.30 8.77
C LEU A 52 -9.78 17.20 9.00
N THR A 53 -10.52 16.95 7.96
CA THR A 53 -11.96 16.74 8.02
C THR A 53 -12.31 15.27 8.23
N VAL A 54 -13.52 14.98 8.73
CA VAL A 54 -14.05 13.62 8.85
C VAL A 54 -15.43 13.58 8.18
N SER A 55 -15.59 12.73 7.20
CA SER A 55 -16.85 12.47 6.54
C SER A 55 -17.14 10.97 6.53
N ASN A 56 -18.37 10.57 6.80
CA ASN A 56 -18.83 9.17 6.86
C ASN A 56 -17.93 8.22 7.69
N GLY A 57 -17.21 8.79 8.66
CA GLY A 57 -16.27 8.05 9.51
C GLY A 57 -14.89 7.82 8.90
N VAL A 58 -14.54 8.55 7.85
CA VAL A 58 -13.24 8.52 7.18
C VAL A 58 -12.62 9.92 7.21
N HIS A 59 -11.34 10.00 7.56
CA HIS A 59 -10.57 11.24 7.45
C HIS A 59 -10.33 11.58 5.97
N GLU A 60 -10.49 12.86 5.62
CA GLU A 60 -10.21 13.40 4.28
C GLU A 60 -10.91 12.63 3.13
N GLU A 61 -12.08 12.06 3.41
CA GLU A 61 -12.80 11.18 2.48
C GLU A 61 -12.98 11.79 1.09
N GLU A 62 -13.37 13.07 1.01
CA GLU A 62 -13.59 13.74 -0.28
C GLU A 62 -12.31 13.81 -1.11
N ALA A 63 -11.18 14.13 -0.48
CA ALA A 63 -9.89 14.15 -1.17
C ALA A 63 -9.50 12.76 -1.67
N ILE A 64 -9.68 11.72 -0.84
CA ILE A 64 -9.42 10.32 -1.19
C ILE A 64 -10.29 9.91 -2.39
N LEU A 65 -11.59 10.21 -2.37
CA LEU A 65 -12.51 9.90 -3.47
C LEU A 65 -12.08 10.56 -4.79
N GLN A 66 -11.68 11.84 -4.74
CA GLN A 66 -11.24 12.60 -5.91
C GLN A 66 -9.95 12.01 -6.51
N GLN A 67 -8.99 11.70 -5.65
CA GLN A 67 -7.68 11.17 -6.04
C GLN A 67 -7.80 9.74 -6.58
N THR A 68 -8.60 8.88 -5.95
CA THR A 68 -8.89 7.52 -6.43
C THR A 68 -9.54 7.54 -7.81
N LYS A 69 -10.52 8.46 -8.04
CA LYS A 69 -11.13 8.66 -9.36
C LYS A 69 -10.12 9.18 -10.39
N ALA A 70 -9.20 10.06 -10.00
CA ALA A 70 -8.15 10.56 -10.90
C ALA A 70 -7.20 9.45 -11.33
N ALA A 71 -6.77 8.60 -10.38
CA ALA A 71 -5.95 7.43 -10.67
C ALA A 71 -6.68 6.44 -11.60
N ALA A 72 -7.95 6.14 -11.33
CA ALA A 72 -8.76 5.26 -12.19
C ALA A 72 -8.86 5.80 -13.63
N ARG A 73 -9.12 7.09 -13.83
CA ARG A 73 -9.14 7.71 -15.15
C ARG A 73 -7.81 7.58 -15.90
N ILE A 74 -6.69 7.80 -15.22
CA ILE A 74 -5.35 7.63 -15.81
C ILE A 74 -5.18 6.19 -16.30
N LEU A 75 -5.60 5.20 -15.51
CA LEU A 75 -5.51 3.78 -15.85
C LEU A 75 -6.42 3.42 -17.04
N GLU A 76 -7.65 3.92 -17.04
CA GLU A 76 -8.60 3.76 -18.15
C GLU A 76 -8.08 4.38 -19.45
N ASP A 77 -7.52 5.59 -19.40
CA ASP A 77 -6.97 6.29 -20.57
C ASP A 77 -5.71 5.61 -21.13
N ARG A 78 -4.86 5.10 -20.26
CA ARG A 78 -3.57 4.52 -20.63
C ARG A 78 -3.64 3.03 -20.95
N GLN A 79 -4.62 2.30 -20.44
CA GLN A 79 -4.80 0.86 -20.67
C GLN A 79 -3.52 0.03 -20.46
N PRO A 80 -2.78 0.19 -19.33
CA PRO A 80 -1.56 -0.55 -19.10
C PRO A 80 -1.83 -2.05 -18.89
N ASP A 81 -0.82 -2.88 -19.18
CA ASP A 81 -0.82 -4.30 -18.84
C ASP A 81 -0.24 -4.55 -17.44
N LYS A 82 0.65 -3.66 -17.00
CA LYS A 82 1.27 -3.72 -15.68
C LYS A 82 1.33 -2.33 -15.06
N VAL A 83 1.17 -2.27 -13.74
CA VAL A 83 1.23 -1.01 -13.00
C VAL A 83 2.22 -1.11 -11.85
N LEU A 84 3.16 -0.16 -11.80
CA LEU A 84 4.04 0.08 -10.66
C LEU A 84 3.63 1.39 -10.00
N VAL A 85 3.36 1.38 -8.70
CA VAL A 85 2.99 2.58 -7.94
C VAL A 85 4.10 2.94 -6.96
N PHE A 86 4.61 4.14 -7.09
CA PHE A 86 5.38 4.82 -6.05
C PHE A 86 4.37 5.58 -5.20
N GLY A 87 3.93 4.95 -4.10
CA GLY A 87 2.78 5.37 -3.34
C GLY A 87 3.12 6.27 -2.15
N GLY A 88 2.12 6.97 -1.72
CA GLY A 88 2.06 7.59 -0.40
C GLY A 88 1.62 6.59 0.65
N ASP A 89 0.38 6.69 1.13
CA ASP A 89 -0.21 5.70 2.05
C ASP A 89 -0.76 4.46 1.33
N CYS A 90 -1.23 3.45 2.08
CA CYS A 90 -1.70 2.17 1.53
C CYS A 90 -2.91 2.30 0.59
N SER A 91 -3.75 3.35 0.73
CA SER A 91 -4.95 3.56 -0.10
C SER A 91 -4.65 3.70 -1.59
N VAL A 92 -3.40 4.03 -1.96
CA VAL A 92 -2.94 4.13 -3.35
C VAL A 92 -3.08 2.83 -4.15
N SER A 93 -3.24 1.70 -3.46
CA SER A 93 -3.40 0.37 -4.08
C SER A 93 -4.79 0.15 -4.68
N GLN A 94 -5.81 0.88 -4.19
CA GLN A 94 -7.20 0.58 -4.54
C GLN A 94 -7.48 0.69 -6.05
N ALA A 95 -7.25 1.85 -6.66
CA ALA A 95 -7.56 2.05 -8.08
C ALA A 95 -6.73 1.17 -9.03
N PRO A 96 -5.40 1.02 -8.84
CA PRO A 96 -4.59 0.11 -9.66
C PRO A 96 -5.00 -1.36 -9.56
N PHE A 97 -5.34 -1.83 -8.37
CA PHE A 97 -5.69 -3.24 -8.16
C PHE A 97 -7.08 -3.55 -8.68
N ASP A 98 -8.05 -2.64 -8.51
CA ASP A 98 -9.37 -2.76 -9.11
C ASP A 98 -9.28 -2.81 -10.65
N TYR A 99 -8.54 -1.88 -11.27
CA TYR A 99 -8.30 -1.86 -12.71
C TYR A 99 -7.68 -3.16 -13.21
N LEU A 100 -6.62 -3.64 -12.55
CA LEU A 100 -5.92 -4.85 -12.94
C LEU A 100 -6.79 -6.09 -12.74
N HIS A 101 -7.64 -6.15 -11.71
CA HIS A 101 -8.58 -7.24 -11.52
C HIS A 101 -9.64 -7.27 -12.63
N GLY A 102 -10.13 -6.11 -13.05
CA GLY A 102 -11.02 -6.02 -14.22
C GLY A 102 -10.36 -6.46 -15.52
N LYS A 103 -9.06 -6.20 -15.68
CA LYS A 103 -8.28 -6.62 -16.84
C LYS A 103 -7.92 -8.11 -16.83
N TYR A 104 -7.67 -8.67 -15.64
CA TYR A 104 -7.29 -10.07 -15.42
C TYR A 104 -8.25 -10.73 -14.41
N PRO A 105 -9.53 -10.96 -14.78
CA PRO A 105 -10.54 -11.41 -13.79
C PRO A 105 -10.33 -12.84 -13.32
N GLU A 106 -9.60 -13.65 -14.09
CA GLU A 106 -9.39 -15.06 -13.78
C GLU A 106 -7.98 -15.32 -13.23
N ASN A 107 -7.92 -16.21 -12.24
CA ASN A 107 -6.63 -16.68 -11.67
C ASN A 107 -5.73 -15.51 -11.20
N THR A 108 -6.34 -14.49 -10.62
CA THR A 108 -5.67 -13.29 -10.11
C THR A 108 -5.74 -13.25 -8.60
N GLY A 109 -4.61 -12.93 -7.97
CA GLY A 109 -4.52 -12.83 -6.52
C GLY A 109 -3.70 -11.63 -6.05
N ILE A 110 -3.97 -11.21 -4.82
CA ILE A 110 -3.22 -10.19 -4.10
C ILE A 110 -2.34 -10.84 -3.05
N ILE A 111 -1.09 -10.43 -2.99
CA ILE A 111 -0.21 -10.64 -1.85
C ILE A 111 -0.11 -9.31 -1.11
N TRP A 112 -0.67 -9.26 0.09
CA TRP A 112 -0.63 -8.11 0.98
C TRP A 112 0.59 -8.24 1.88
N LEU A 113 1.72 -7.64 1.44
CA LEU A 113 3.00 -7.65 2.14
C LEU A 113 3.06 -6.46 3.08
N ASP A 114 2.77 -6.70 4.35
CA ASP A 114 2.45 -5.67 5.34
C ASP A 114 2.59 -6.25 6.77
N ALA A 115 2.86 -5.40 7.76
CA ALA A 115 2.77 -5.78 9.19
C ALA A 115 1.31 -5.79 9.68
N HIS A 116 0.39 -5.12 8.96
CA HIS A 116 -1.02 -4.90 9.30
C HIS A 116 -1.97 -5.66 8.36
N VAL A 117 -3.26 -5.64 8.69
CA VAL A 117 -4.30 -6.35 7.92
C VAL A 117 -5.15 -5.46 7.03
N ASP A 118 -5.15 -4.17 7.26
CA ASP A 118 -5.84 -3.11 6.49
C ASP A 118 -7.31 -3.39 6.13
N ILE A 119 -8.02 -4.03 7.05
CA ILE A 119 -9.43 -4.38 6.94
C ILE A 119 -10.31 -3.62 7.94
N SER A 120 -9.85 -2.48 8.45
CA SER A 120 -10.63 -1.61 9.33
C SER A 120 -11.89 -1.08 8.66
N LYS A 121 -12.79 -0.49 9.46
CA LYS A 121 -14.07 0.07 9.02
C LYS A 121 -14.27 1.47 9.60
N PRO A 122 -15.10 2.33 8.99
CA PRO A 122 -15.40 3.68 9.50
C PRO A 122 -16.01 3.69 10.91
N THR A 123 -16.59 2.59 11.35
CA THR A 123 -17.12 2.41 12.70
C THR A 123 -16.05 2.20 13.76
N ASN A 124 -14.80 1.92 13.34
CA ASN A 124 -13.67 1.78 14.24
C ASN A 124 -13.24 3.17 14.77
N ARG A 125 -12.45 3.18 15.84
CA ARG A 125 -11.89 4.43 16.38
C ARG A 125 -10.88 5.06 15.43
N TYR A 126 -10.10 4.23 14.76
CA TYR A 126 -9.12 4.66 13.77
C TYR A 126 -9.83 4.86 12.43
N LYS A 127 -9.83 6.10 11.94
CA LYS A 127 -10.65 6.53 10.80
C LYS A 127 -9.84 6.78 9.54
N ASN A 128 -8.62 6.33 9.52
CA ASN A 128 -7.72 6.51 8.39
C ASN A 128 -7.97 5.44 7.34
N ASP A 129 -8.20 5.84 6.09
CA ASP A 129 -8.57 4.93 4.99
C ASP A 129 -7.46 3.94 4.63
N HIS A 130 -6.20 4.29 4.86
CA HIS A 130 -5.08 3.37 4.60
C HIS A 130 -5.25 2.03 5.35
N ALA A 131 -5.80 2.06 6.57
CA ALA A 131 -6.12 0.84 7.31
C ALA A 131 -7.42 0.15 6.88
N MET A 132 -8.13 0.66 5.87
CA MET A 132 -9.40 0.11 5.35
C MET A 132 -9.28 -0.40 3.91
N VAL A 133 -8.17 -0.13 3.24
CA VAL A 133 -8.01 -0.28 1.79
C VAL A 133 -8.23 -1.70 1.29
N LEU A 134 -7.75 -2.71 2.00
CA LEU A 134 -7.99 -4.10 1.62
C LEU A 134 -9.46 -4.48 1.79
N ALA A 135 -10.12 -3.99 2.85
CA ALA A 135 -11.57 -4.16 2.99
C ALA A 135 -12.35 -3.42 1.89
N ASN A 136 -11.90 -2.22 1.48
CA ASN A 136 -12.49 -1.50 0.35
C ASN A 136 -12.42 -2.34 -0.94
N LEU A 137 -11.26 -2.91 -1.26
CA LEU A 137 -11.05 -3.79 -2.41
C LEU A 137 -11.95 -5.05 -2.40
N MET A 138 -12.38 -5.49 -1.21
CA MET A 138 -13.31 -6.60 -1.03
C MET A 138 -14.78 -6.16 -0.88
N GLY A 139 -15.07 -4.85 -1.01
CA GLY A 139 -16.43 -4.30 -0.89
C GLY A 139 -16.96 -4.17 0.54
N GLY A 140 -16.11 -4.35 1.57
CA GLY A 140 -16.52 -4.37 2.99
C GLY A 140 -15.96 -3.26 3.86
N GLY A 141 -15.24 -2.30 3.30
CA GLY A 141 -14.60 -1.19 4.01
C GLY A 141 -15.50 0.05 4.18
N ALA A 142 -14.96 1.22 3.86
CA ALA A 142 -15.71 2.48 3.85
C ALA A 142 -16.73 2.49 2.70
N PRO A 143 -18.04 2.64 2.95
CA PRO A 143 -19.06 2.44 1.91
C PRO A 143 -18.88 3.30 0.66
N THR A 144 -18.53 4.58 0.83
CA THR A 144 -18.32 5.53 -0.28
C THR A 144 -17.04 5.23 -1.06
N VAL A 145 -15.97 4.86 -0.38
CA VAL A 145 -14.68 4.52 -0.99
C VAL A 145 -14.75 3.14 -1.65
N SER A 146 -15.35 2.15 -0.98
CA SER A 146 -15.59 0.82 -1.54
C SER A 146 -16.48 0.85 -2.78
N ALA A 147 -17.44 1.78 -2.87
CA ALA A 147 -18.31 1.94 -4.04
C ALA A 147 -17.56 2.34 -5.33
N LEU A 148 -16.32 2.79 -5.23
CA LEU A 148 -15.47 3.06 -6.40
C LEU A 148 -14.87 1.77 -6.99
N VAL A 149 -14.83 0.68 -6.22
CA VAL A 149 -14.32 -0.63 -6.68
C VAL A 149 -15.35 -1.27 -7.61
N GLN A 150 -14.95 -1.53 -8.85
CA GLN A 150 -15.82 -2.12 -9.88
C GLN A 150 -15.62 -3.65 -9.98
N HIS A 151 -14.46 -4.14 -9.59
CA HIS A 151 -14.07 -5.54 -9.69
C HIS A 151 -13.56 -6.05 -8.33
N PRO A 152 -14.48 -6.24 -7.35
CA PRO A 152 -14.09 -6.57 -5.99
C PRO A 152 -13.43 -7.95 -5.90
N PHE A 153 -12.44 -8.06 -5.02
CA PHE A 153 -11.79 -9.31 -4.69
C PHE A 153 -12.62 -10.11 -3.66
N THR A 154 -12.44 -11.42 -3.71
CA THR A 154 -12.90 -12.30 -2.63
C THR A 154 -11.74 -12.59 -1.67
N PRO A 155 -12.01 -12.93 -0.40
CA PRO A 155 -10.96 -13.29 0.55
C PRO A 155 -10.04 -14.44 0.10
N GLY A 156 -10.57 -15.38 -0.72
CA GLY A 156 -9.79 -16.49 -1.27
C GLY A 156 -8.74 -16.08 -2.31
N GLN A 157 -8.83 -14.85 -2.83
CA GLN A 157 -7.88 -14.27 -3.77
C GLN A 157 -6.77 -13.46 -3.07
N VAL A 158 -6.73 -13.46 -1.74
CA VAL A 158 -5.79 -12.65 -0.96
C VAL A 158 -4.94 -13.54 -0.06
N LEU A 159 -3.66 -13.21 0.03
CA LEU A 159 -2.71 -13.78 0.96
C LEU A 159 -2.04 -12.65 1.77
N TYR A 160 -2.07 -12.74 3.08
CA TYR A 160 -1.23 -11.90 3.93
C TYR A 160 0.19 -12.44 4.01
N ALA A 161 1.17 -11.58 3.83
CA ALA A 161 2.58 -11.89 3.93
C ALA A 161 3.26 -10.92 4.90
N GLY A 162 3.67 -11.40 6.07
CA GLY A 162 4.39 -10.58 7.05
C GLY A 162 3.55 -9.99 8.19
N VAL A 163 2.23 -10.17 8.17
CA VAL A 163 1.31 -9.65 9.20
C VAL A 163 1.69 -10.16 10.59
N ILE A 164 1.73 -9.24 11.56
CA ILE A 164 2.01 -9.52 12.97
C ILE A 164 0.69 -9.86 13.68
N ALA A 165 0.23 -11.10 13.53
CA ALA A 165 -1.10 -11.54 13.91
C ALA A 165 -1.43 -11.37 15.41
N ASP A 166 -0.44 -11.52 16.29
CA ASP A 166 -0.58 -11.35 17.75
C ASP A 166 -0.71 -9.88 18.19
N LYS A 167 -0.48 -8.95 17.28
CA LYS A 167 -0.64 -7.50 17.50
C LYS A 167 -1.93 -6.92 16.96
N MET A 168 -2.76 -7.71 16.28
CA MET A 168 -4.10 -7.28 15.88
C MET A 168 -4.90 -6.81 17.09
N ASN A 169 -5.50 -5.64 17.01
CA ASN A 169 -6.45 -5.19 18.03
C ASN A 169 -7.74 -6.04 18.03
N PRO A 170 -8.58 -5.98 19.07
CA PRO A 170 -9.78 -6.82 19.15
C PRO A 170 -10.75 -6.67 17.97
N LEU A 171 -10.88 -5.47 17.40
CA LEU A 171 -11.75 -5.23 16.24
C LEU A 171 -11.17 -5.82 14.95
N GLU A 172 -9.88 -5.69 14.75
CA GLU A 172 -9.17 -6.34 13.63
C GLU A 172 -9.26 -7.87 13.72
N GLN A 173 -9.11 -8.44 14.93
CA GLN A 173 -9.28 -9.88 15.15
C GLN A 173 -10.71 -10.35 14.82
N GLU A 174 -11.72 -9.55 15.16
CA GLU A 174 -13.11 -9.87 14.84
C GLU A 174 -13.33 -9.84 13.32
N GLN A 175 -12.86 -8.80 12.66
CA GLN A 175 -12.95 -8.65 11.20
C GLN A 175 -12.16 -9.73 10.46
N TYR A 176 -10.94 -10.02 10.91
CA TYR A 176 -10.12 -11.09 10.36
C TYR A 176 -10.83 -12.46 10.40
N LYS A 177 -11.51 -12.78 11.50
CA LYS A 177 -12.31 -14.01 11.61
C LYS A 177 -13.42 -14.12 10.57
N MET A 178 -13.94 -13.00 10.07
CA MET A 178 -14.96 -12.97 9.01
C MET A 178 -14.36 -13.27 7.65
N TYR A 179 -13.20 -12.66 7.32
CA TYR A 179 -12.54 -12.83 6.03
C TYR A 179 -11.75 -14.13 5.92
N ARG A 180 -11.10 -14.57 6.98
CA ARG A 180 -10.29 -15.81 7.05
C ARG A 180 -9.20 -15.87 5.99
N ILE A 181 -8.59 -14.74 5.67
CA ILE A 181 -7.49 -14.67 4.72
C ILE A 181 -6.28 -15.41 5.30
N PRO A 182 -5.61 -16.31 4.56
CA PRO A 182 -4.42 -17.00 5.05
C PRO A 182 -3.27 -16.04 5.33
N ILE A 183 -2.46 -16.35 6.34
CA ILE A 183 -1.28 -15.57 6.74
C ILE A 183 -0.04 -16.43 6.61
N VAL A 184 0.96 -15.92 5.90
CA VAL A 184 2.35 -16.38 5.99
C VAL A 184 3.08 -15.47 6.96
N SER A 185 3.55 -16.04 8.10
CA SER A 185 4.17 -15.25 9.14
C SER A 185 5.52 -14.66 8.72
N PRO A 186 5.98 -13.58 9.37
CA PRO A 186 7.32 -13.04 9.11
C PRO A 186 8.43 -14.08 9.28
N GLU A 187 8.35 -14.93 10.29
CA GLU A 187 9.35 -15.98 10.57
C GLU A 187 9.46 -16.96 9.38
N ALA A 188 8.33 -17.38 8.82
CA ALA A 188 8.33 -18.25 7.63
C ALA A 188 8.94 -17.54 6.41
N LEU A 189 8.65 -16.24 6.21
CA LEU A 189 9.21 -15.44 5.12
C LEU A 189 10.71 -15.16 5.28
N MET A 190 11.21 -15.05 6.51
CA MET A 190 12.65 -14.95 6.77
C MET A 190 13.39 -16.17 6.23
N GLU A 191 12.84 -17.36 6.41
CA GLU A 191 13.43 -18.61 5.96
C GLU A 191 13.32 -18.80 4.44
N SER A 192 12.12 -18.62 3.87
CA SER A 192 11.87 -18.97 2.48
C SER A 192 10.66 -18.23 1.88
N SER A 193 10.67 -18.06 0.55
CA SER A 193 9.50 -17.64 -0.23
C SER A 193 8.49 -18.80 -0.48
N SER A 194 8.88 -20.05 -0.16
CA SER A 194 8.10 -21.25 -0.49
C SER A 194 6.64 -21.20 -0.09
N PRO A 195 6.25 -20.77 1.13
CA PRO A 195 4.83 -20.75 1.52
C PRO A 195 3.97 -19.84 0.62
N VAL A 196 4.54 -18.72 0.14
CA VAL A 196 3.85 -17.82 -0.80
C VAL A 196 3.71 -18.48 -2.18
N LEU A 197 4.76 -19.11 -2.66
CA LEU A 197 4.76 -19.81 -3.96
C LEU A 197 3.83 -21.03 -3.94
N GLU A 198 3.73 -21.75 -2.83
CA GLU A 198 2.78 -22.84 -2.63
C GLU A 198 1.34 -22.31 -2.71
N TRP A 199 1.02 -21.21 -2.01
CA TRP A 199 -0.31 -20.59 -2.12
C TRP A 199 -0.66 -20.19 -3.56
N ILE A 200 0.30 -19.63 -4.32
CA ILE A 200 0.12 -19.27 -5.74
C ILE A 200 -0.27 -20.51 -6.54
N ARG A 201 0.43 -21.64 -6.36
CA ARG A 201 0.20 -22.88 -7.10
C ARG A 201 -1.12 -23.54 -6.70
N GLU A 202 -1.39 -23.66 -5.41
CA GLU A 202 -2.59 -24.33 -4.87
C GLU A 202 -3.87 -23.62 -5.29
N ASN A 203 -3.83 -22.28 -5.39
CA ASN A 203 -4.96 -21.46 -5.82
C ASN A 203 -4.96 -21.14 -7.33
N ASN A 204 -4.04 -21.78 -8.10
CA ASN A 204 -3.91 -21.57 -9.56
C ASN A 204 -3.81 -20.09 -9.94
N ILE A 205 -3.12 -19.28 -9.13
CA ILE A 205 -2.92 -17.85 -9.40
C ILE A 205 -1.89 -17.71 -10.53
N LYS A 206 -2.27 -16.99 -11.56
CA LYS A 206 -1.41 -16.71 -12.74
C LYS A 206 -0.99 -15.25 -12.81
N ASN A 207 -1.85 -14.35 -12.34
CA ASN A 207 -1.57 -12.92 -12.27
C ASN A 207 -1.53 -12.50 -10.80
N VAL A 208 -0.46 -11.85 -10.39
CA VAL A 208 -0.24 -11.43 -9.01
C VAL A 208 -0.16 -9.92 -8.96
N MET A 209 -0.84 -9.35 -7.98
CA MET A 209 -0.60 -7.99 -7.51
C MET A 209 0.01 -8.04 -6.11
N ILE A 210 0.99 -7.20 -5.86
CA ILE A 210 1.65 -7.08 -4.54
C ILE A 210 1.41 -5.68 -4.00
N HIS A 211 0.73 -5.57 -2.88
CA HIS A 211 0.84 -4.43 -2.02
C HIS A 211 2.07 -4.60 -1.14
N PHE A 212 2.98 -3.65 -1.16
CA PHE A 212 4.18 -3.65 -0.34
C PHE A 212 4.17 -2.42 0.54
N ASP A 213 3.65 -2.58 1.76
CA ASP A 213 3.85 -1.61 2.81
C ASP A 213 5.28 -1.73 3.36
N LEU A 214 6.01 -0.62 3.37
CA LEU A 214 7.38 -0.61 3.87
C LEU A 214 7.45 -0.83 5.40
N ASP A 215 6.33 -0.73 6.09
CA ASP A 215 6.28 -0.99 7.53
C ASP A 215 6.33 -2.49 7.89
N VAL A 216 6.27 -3.40 6.90
CA VAL A 216 6.61 -4.81 7.08
C VAL A 216 8.09 -5.02 7.42
N LEU A 217 8.92 -4.00 7.16
CA LEU A 217 10.36 -4.05 7.36
C LEU A 217 10.75 -3.78 8.82
N ASP A 218 11.80 -4.46 9.29
CA ASP A 218 12.38 -4.23 10.61
C ASP A 218 13.01 -2.84 10.70
N ALA A 219 12.62 -2.06 11.69
CA ALA A 219 13.10 -0.70 11.92
C ALA A 219 14.62 -0.62 12.20
N ALA A 220 15.25 -1.71 12.63
CA ALA A 220 16.69 -1.75 12.81
C ALA A 220 17.43 -1.83 11.46
N ASP A 221 16.83 -2.48 10.46
CA ASP A 221 17.37 -2.65 9.12
C ASP A 221 16.93 -1.51 8.18
N PHE A 222 15.66 -1.12 8.23
CA PHE A 222 15.07 -0.07 7.40
C PHE A 222 14.54 1.08 8.24
N ARG A 223 15.19 2.24 8.18
CA ARG A 223 14.95 3.36 9.11
C ARG A 223 13.77 4.24 8.74
N SER A 224 13.34 4.24 7.49
CA SER A 224 12.33 5.16 6.95
C SER A 224 10.92 4.57 7.01
N VAL A 225 10.52 4.10 8.18
CA VAL A 225 9.17 3.62 8.53
C VAL A 225 8.53 4.52 9.59
N PHE A 226 7.20 4.52 9.65
CA PHE A 226 6.44 5.41 10.54
C PHE A 226 6.87 5.30 12.01
N TYR A 227 7.02 4.09 12.53
CA TYR A 227 7.37 3.86 13.94
C TYR A 227 8.85 4.14 14.29
N ASN A 228 9.66 4.55 13.32
CA ASN A 228 10.99 5.12 13.54
C ASN A 228 11.00 6.65 13.60
N GLN A 229 9.82 7.27 13.71
CA GLN A 229 9.73 8.72 13.90
C GLN A 229 10.63 9.17 15.06
N PRO A 230 11.48 10.19 14.84
CA PRO A 230 12.33 10.73 15.90
C PRO A 230 11.49 11.10 17.14
N HIS A 231 11.94 10.66 18.30
CA HIS A 231 11.30 10.91 19.62
C HIS A 231 9.93 10.23 19.83
N LEU A 232 9.46 9.35 18.94
CA LEU A 232 8.18 8.68 19.11
C LEU A 232 8.16 7.75 20.35
N GLY A 233 9.28 7.12 20.66
CA GLY A 233 9.37 6.11 21.72
C GLY A 233 8.77 4.74 21.29
N PRO A 234 8.68 3.77 22.24
CA PRO A 234 8.12 2.47 21.96
C PRO A 234 6.64 2.54 21.57
N VAL A 235 6.24 1.79 20.54
CA VAL A 235 4.86 1.69 20.07
C VAL A 235 4.22 0.36 20.52
N SER A 236 2.89 0.34 20.62
CA SER A 236 2.12 -0.85 21.05
C SER A 236 1.48 -1.63 19.90
N TYR A 237 1.44 -1.05 18.70
CA TYR A 237 0.92 -1.69 17.49
C TYR A 237 1.97 -2.55 16.79
N ALA A 238 1.58 -3.23 15.73
CA ALA A 238 2.47 -4.08 14.93
C ALA A 238 3.64 -3.27 14.34
N THR A 239 4.81 -3.88 14.35
CA THR A 239 6.03 -3.37 13.70
C THR A 239 6.64 -4.50 12.91
N GLY A 240 7.09 -4.22 11.69
CA GLY A 240 7.64 -5.21 10.79
C GLY A 240 8.90 -5.89 11.30
N LYS A 241 9.19 -7.05 10.73
CA LYS A 241 10.32 -7.90 11.12
C LYS A 241 11.20 -8.34 9.95
N LEU A 242 10.80 -8.04 8.71
CA LEU A 242 11.53 -8.49 7.52
C LEU A 242 12.64 -7.51 7.16
N THR A 243 13.72 -8.02 6.58
CA THR A 243 14.69 -7.15 5.90
C THR A 243 14.24 -6.82 4.48
N LEU A 244 14.71 -5.70 3.92
CA LEU A 244 14.45 -5.36 2.52
C LEU A 244 14.94 -6.46 1.57
N ALA A 245 16.05 -7.12 1.88
CA ALA A 245 16.57 -8.22 1.07
C ALA A 245 15.63 -9.44 1.05
N GLN A 246 15.00 -9.77 2.18
CA GLN A 246 14.02 -10.87 2.26
C GLN A 246 12.74 -10.56 1.46
N THR A 247 12.25 -9.32 1.53
CA THR A 247 11.07 -8.91 0.78
C THR A 247 11.36 -8.89 -0.74
N VAL A 248 12.50 -8.36 -1.17
CA VAL A 248 12.92 -8.36 -2.58
C VAL A 248 13.13 -9.79 -3.09
N ARG A 249 13.76 -10.68 -2.30
CA ARG A 249 13.85 -12.12 -2.64
C ARG A 249 12.45 -12.68 -2.94
N MET A 250 11.49 -12.49 -2.04
CA MET A 250 10.13 -12.99 -2.22
C MET A 250 9.48 -12.43 -3.50
N ILE A 251 9.56 -11.13 -3.74
CA ILE A 251 9.01 -10.51 -4.95
C ILE A 251 9.64 -11.10 -6.22
N THR A 252 10.96 -11.25 -6.25
CA THR A 252 11.67 -11.82 -7.40
C THR A 252 11.38 -13.31 -7.62
N ASP A 253 11.10 -14.06 -6.55
CA ASP A 253 10.68 -15.46 -6.67
C ASP A 253 9.23 -15.56 -7.20
N ILE A 254 8.35 -14.65 -6.79
CA ILE A 254 6.99 -14.54 -7.34
C ILE A 254 7.02 -14.22 -8.84
N GLU A 255 7.89 -13.30 -9.29
CA GLU A 255 8.05 -12.95 -10.71
C GLU A 255 8.47 -14.13 -11.60
N LYS A 256 9.15 -15.13 -11.03
CA LYS A 256 9.52 -16.36 -11.74
C LYS A 256 8.37 -17.37 -11.78
N GLU A 257 7.46 -17.34 -10.81
CA GLU A 257 6.36 -18.29 -10.65
C GLU A 257 5.09 -17.84 -11.37
N ALA A 258 4.77 -16.54 -11.33
CA ALA A 258 3.55 -15.96 -11.86
C ALA A 258 3.81 -14.63 -12.58
N ASN A 259 2.83 -14.13 -13.32
CA ASN A 259 2.88 -12.83 -13.96
C ASN A 259 2.61 -11.73 -12.93
N LEU A 260 3.64 -11.04 -12.45
CA LEU A 260 3.49 -9.85 -11.62
C LEU A 260 2.93 -8.71 -12.48
N VAL A 261 1.65 -8.38 -12.28
CA VAL A 261 0.92 -7.35 -13.04
C VAL A 261 0.81 -6.03 -12.28
N GLY A 262 0.84 -6.07 -10.94
CA GLY A 262 0.76 -4.88 -10.09
C GLY A 262 1.76 -4.94 -8.94
N LEU A 263 2.43 -3.81 -8.70
CA LEU A 263 3.24 -3.59 -7.49
C LEU A 263 2.98 -2.17 -7.00
N SER A 264 2.41 -2.03 -5.81
CA SER A 264 2.33 -0.75 -5.11
C SER A 264 3.26 -0.77 -3.92
N ILE A 265 4.09 0.26 -3.79
CA ILE A 265 5.00 0.45 -2.65
C ILE A 265 4.49 1.65 -1.87
N ALA A 266 4.19 1.48 -0.59
CA ALA A 266 3.56 2.47 0.26
C ALA A 266 4.33 2.74 1.56
N GLU A 267 3.96 3.82 2.24
CA GLU A 267 4.36 4.17 3.61
C GLU A 267 5.86 4.47 3.78
N TYR A 268 6.53 4.95 2.71
CA TYR A 268 7.91 5.42 2.83
C TYR A 268 7.96 6.72 3.64
N ALA A 269 8.51 6.66 4.87
CA ALA A 269 8.56 7.74 5.83
C ALA A 269 10.00 8.26 6.04
N PRO A 270 10.56 9.10 5.15
CA PRO A 270 11.93 9.59 5.23
C PRO A 270 12.08 10.77 6.22
N TRP A 271 11.98 10.49 7.51
CA TRP A 271 11.95 11.48 8.61
C TRP A 271 13.04 12.54 8.56
N ASP A 272 14.28 12.16 8.24
CA ASP A 272 15.41 13.11 8.24
C ASP A 272 15.26 14.15 7.12
N ILE A 273 14.70 13.77 5.98
CA ILE A 273 14.50 14.67 4.83
C ILE A 273 13.47 15.72 5.17
N PHE A 274 12.41 15.35 5.89
CA PHE A 274 11.39 16.29 6.35
C PHE A 274 11.98 17.31 7.34
N ASN A 275 12.74 16.82 8.31
CA ASN A 275 13.45 17.67 9.26
C ASN A 275 14.42 18.65 8.58
N ILE A 276 15.19 18.19 7.60
CA ILE A 276 16.11 19.04 6.83
C ILE A 276 15.32 20.15 6.13
N ARG A 277 14.23 19.83 5.44
CA ARG A 277 13.38 20.81 4.74
C ARG A 277 12.88 21.90 5.71
N GLU A 278 12.33 21.50 6.85
CA GLU A 278 11.82 22.45 7.85
C GLU A 278 12.92 23.36 8.40
N GLN A 279 14.10 22.82 8.67
CA GLN A 279 15.21 23.61 9.18
C GLN A 279 15.77 24.56 8.10
N PHE A 280 15.90 24.11 6.86
CA PHE A 280 16.40 24.93 5.75
C PHE A 280 15.45 26.08 5.41
N ALA A 281 14.13 25.89 5.55
CA ALA A 281 13.15 26.95 5.38
C ALA A 281 13.32 28.15 6.36
N LYS A 282 14.08 27.98 7.44
CA LYS A 282 14.42 29.04 8.40
C LYS A 282 15.63 29.87 7.97
N ILE A 283 16.38 29.43 6.99
CA ILE A 283 17.58 30.09 6.48
C ILE A 283 17.18 31.02 5.33
N ASP A 284 17.46 32.32 5.47
CA ASP A 284 17.00 33.33 4.50
C ASP A 284 17.55 33.11 3.08
N LEU A 285 18.70 32.46 2.93
CA LEU A 285 19.30 32.16 1.63
C LEU A 285 18.44 31.20 0.79
N PHE A 286 17.53 30.45 1.41
CA PHE A 286 16.58 29.55 0.73
C PHE A 286 15.22 30.20 0.41
N LYS A 287 15.01 31.45 0.82
CA LYS A 287 13.81 32.23 0.55
C LYS A 287 14.01 33.09 -0.67
#